data_fcd86afa409d274e9b4c8dfafa84f7fa
#
_entry.id   fcd86afa409d274e9b4c8dfafa84f7fa
#
_cell.length_a   1.000
_cell.length_b   1.000
_cell.length_c   1.000
_cell.angle_alpha   90.00
_cell.angle_beta   90.00
_cell.angle_gamma   90.00
#
_symmetry.space_group_name_H-M   'P 1'
#
loop_
_entity.id
_entity.type
_entity.pdbx_description
1 polymer ?
#
loop_
_entity_poly.entity_id
_entity_poly.type
_entity_poly.pdbx_seq_one_letter_code
_entity_poly.pdbx_strand_id
1 'polypeptide(L)'
;MSKTSFEWDEEKNLDNQHKHGVSFHEAQYAFLDNKRVIAEDLDHSQEEQRYYCFGLNREETGILTIRFTYRSGRIRIIGAGYWRKGKKIYEQANSI
;
A
#
# COMPACT_ATOMS: atom_id res chain seq x y z
N MET A 1 2.37 -23.78 -0.53
CA MET A 1 1.80 -22.47 -0.80
C MET A 1 2.59 -21.39 -0.08
N SER A 2 3.11 -20.45 -0.82
CA SER A 2 3.89 -19.39 -0.21
C SER A 2 2.96 -18.36 0.43
N LYS A 3 3.35 -17.88 1.61
CA LYS A 3 2.64 -16.80 2.29
C LYS A 3 3.35 -15.50 1.96
N THR A 4 2.60 -14.47 1.65
CA THR A 4 3.14 -13.13 1.53
C THR A 4 3.53 -12.66 2.93
N SER A 5 4.79 -12.30 3.09
CA SER A 5 5.30 -11.75 4.34
C SER A 5 5.38 -10.26 4.29
N PHE A 6 4.89 -9.62 5.33
CA PHE A 6 4.95 -8.16 5.48
C PHE A 6 5.85 -7.79 6.63
N GLU A 7 6.54 -6.67 6.48
CA GLU A 7 7.33 -6.09 7.55
C GLU A 7 7.22 -4.57 7.51
N TRP A 8 7.59 -3.92 8.58
CA TRP A 8 7.64 -2.45 8.65
C TRP A 8 8.40 -2.01 9.88
N ASP A 9 8.75 -0.73 9.90
CA ASP A 9 9.31 -0.05 11.06
C ASP A 9 8.16 0.38 11.96
N GLU A 10 8.16 -0.04 13.21
CA GLU A 10 7.04 0.25 14.13
C GLU A 10 6.87 1.75 14.41
N GLU A 11 7.96 2.51 14.46
CA GLU A 11 7.85 3.96 14.63
C GLU A 11 7.13 4.59 13.44
N LYS A 12 7.44 4.13 12.23
CA LYS A 12 6.77 4.63 11.02
C LYS A 12 5.30 4.24 11.01
N ASN A 13 4.97 3.05 11.51
CA ASN A 13 3.59 2.62 11.64
C ASN A 13 2.81 3.55 12.57
N LEU A 14 3.37 3.86 13.74
CA LEU A 14 2.73 4.75 14.70
C LEU A 14 2.58 6.17 14.13
N ASP A 15 3.62 6.69 13.48
CA ASP A 15 3.57 7.98 12.83
C ASP A 15 2.49 8.01 11.75
N ASN A 16 2.40 6.96 10.96
CA ASN A 16 1.42 6.86 9.89
C ASN A 16 0.00 6.87 10.42
N GLN A 17 -0.25 6.13 11.50
CA GLN A 17 -1.55 6.12 12.16
C GLN A 17 -1.91 7.52 12.66
N HIS A 18 -0.94 8.21 13.24
CA HIS A 18 -1.14 9.55 13.78
C HIS A 18 -1.47 10.56 12.67
N LYS A 19 -0.75 10.49 11.55
CA LYS A 19 -0.91 11.45 10.44
C LYS A 19 -2.08 11.14 9.52
N HIS A 20 -2.33 9.87 9.27
CA HIS A 20 -3.27 9.43 8.22
C HIS A 20 -4.39 8.53 8.71
N GLY A 21 -4.39 8.16 9.98
CA GLY A 21 -5.44 7.32 10.55
C GLY A 21 -5.45 5.88 10.05
N VAL A 22 -4.36 5.42 9.47
CA VAL A 22 -4.24 4.06 8.91
C VAL A 22 -3.04 3.37 9.51
N SER A 23 -3.24 2.15 10.04
CA SER A 23 -2.14 1.31 10.50
C SER A 23 -1.58 0.50 9.34
N PHE A 24 -0.34 0.05 9.48
CA PHE A 24 0.25 -0.83 8.48
C PHE A 24 -0.37 -2.24 8.54
N HIS A 25 -0.97 -2.62 9.65
CA HIS A 25 -1.79 -3.83 9.72
C HIS A 25 -3.00 -3.74 8.79
N GLU A 26 -3.70 -2.61 8.82
CA GLU A 26 -4.83 -2.35 7.92
C GLU A 26 -4.38 -2.30 6.47
N ALA A 27 -3.20 -1.73 6.22
CA ALA A 27 -2.67 -1.59 4.87
C ALA A 27 -2.50 -2.94 4.16
N GLN A 28 -2.27 -4.02 4.89
CA GLN A 28 -2.10 -5.34 4.30
C GLN A 28 -3.32 -5.78 3.47
N TYR A 29 -4.51 -5.33 3.86
CA TYR A 29 -5.74 -5.74 3.18
C TYR A 29 -5.81 -5.29 1.72
N ALA A 30 -5.16 -4.18 1.37
CA ALA A 30 -5.10 -3.72 -0.02
C ALA A 30 -4.45 -4.76 -0.93
N PHE A 31 -3.50 -5.52 -0.40
CA PHE A 31 -2.79 -6.56 -1.17
C PHE A 31 -3.65 -7.82 -1.39
N LEU A 32 -4.76 -7.95 -0.67
CA LEU A 32 -5.68 -9.08 -0.82
C LEU A 32 -6.77 -8.81 -1.85
N ASP A 33 -6.90 -7.57 -2.28
CA ASP A 33 -7.90 -7.18 -3.28
C ASP A 33 -7.49 -7.75 -4.64
N ASN A 34 -8.36 -8.55 -5.24
CA ASN A 34 -8.10 -9.14 -6.57
C ASN A 34 -7.97 -8.06 -7.66
N LYS A 35 -8.52 -6.90 -7.43
CA LYS A 35 -8.49 -5.77 -8.36
C LYS A 35 -7.39 -4.76 -8.01
N ARG A 36 -6.52 -5.10 -7.07
CA ARG A 36 -5.44 -4.21 -6.68
C ARG A 36 -4.58 -3.81 -7.87
N VAL A 37 -4.07 -2.61 -7.82
CA VAL A 37 -3.18 -2.07 -8.87
C VAL A 37 -1.81 -1.85 -8.24
N ILE A 38 -0.79 -2.40 -8.85
CA ILE A 38 0.60 -2.19 -8.43
C ILE A 38 1.25 -1.28 -9.46
N ALA A 39 1.87 -0.22 -9.01
CA ALA A 39 2.57 0.72 -9.88
C ALA A 39 3.93 1.05 -9.29
N GLU A 40 4.89 1.38 -10.15
CA GLU A 40 6.21 1.79 -9.71
C GLU A 40 6.18 3.25 -9.26
N ASP A 41 6.84 3.56 -8.15
CA ASP A 41 7.01 4.92 -7.67
C ASP A 41 8.31 5.47 -8.27
N LEU A 42 8.20 6.11 -9.42
CA LEU A 42 9.36 6.60 -10.17
C LEU A 42 10.12 7.71 -9.44
N ASP A 43 9.39 8.49 -8.63
CA ASP A 43 9.98 9.64 -7.95
C ASP A 43 10.85 9.25 -6.75
N HIS A 44 10.60 8.09 -6.17
CA HIS A 44 11.27 7.65 -4.94
C HIS A 44 12.05 6.34 -5.09
N SER A 45 12.44 5.98 -6.32
CA SER A 45 13.16 4.72 -6.59
C SER A 45 14.65 4.91 -6.85
N GLN A 46 15.28 5.91 -6.23
CA GLN A 46 16.69 6.24 -6.49
C GLN A 46 17.67 5.23 -5.90
N GLU A 47 17.51 4.85 -4.65
CA GLU A 47 18.40 3.91 -3.96
C GLU A 47 17.84 2.50 -3.94
N GLU A 48 16.54 2.37 -3.73
CA GLU A 48 15.83 1.10 -3.83
C GLU A 48 14.55 1.32 -4.57
N GLN A 49 14.11 0.33 -5.31
CA GLN A 49 12.89 0.45 -6.10
C GLN A 49 11.67 0.44 -5.19
N ARG A 50 10.81 1.44 -5.35
CA ARG A 50 9.60 1.61 -4.57
C ARG A 50 8.36 1.50 -5.44
N TYR A 51 7.26 1.11 -4.81
CA TYR A 51 6.01 0.82 -5.48
C TYR A 51 4.82 1.39 -4.72
N TYR A 52 3.72 1.51 -5.46
CA TYR A 52 2.41 1.75 -4.89
C TYR A 52 1.54 0.51 -5.04
N CYS A 53 0.70 0.26 -4.04
CA CYS A 53 -0.41 -0.67 -4.16
C CYS A 53 -1.68 0.11 -3.89
N PHE A 54 -2.62 0.06 -4.83
CA PHE A 54 -3.94 0.65 -4.66
C PHE A 54 -4.94 -0.48 -4.53
N GLY A 55 -5.66 -0.54 -3.43
CA GLY A 55 -6.60 -1.63 -3.19
C GLY A 55 -7.58 -1.30 -2.08
N LEU A 56 -8.64 -2.08 -2.00
CA LEU A 56 -9.69 -1.90 -1.02
C LEU A 56 -9.20 -2.14 0.40
N ASN A 57 -9.73 -1.36 1.34
CA ASN A 57 -9.53 -1.63 2.75
C ASN A 57 -10.34 -2.88 3.14
N ARG A 58 -10.19 -3.33 4.39
CA ARG A 58 -10.85 -4.53 4.89
C ARG A 58 -12.36 -4.49 4.73
N GLU A 59 -12.97 -3.34 5.03
CA GLU A 59 -14.42 -3.16 4.99
C GLU A 59 -14.96 -2.93 3.57
N GLU A 60 -14.07 -2.80 2.59
CA GLU A 60 -14.42 -2.48 1.20
C GLU A 60 -15.16 -1.14 1.06
N THR A 61 -14.83 -0.20 1.95
CA THR A 61 -15.45 1.14 1.99
C THR A 61 -14.54 2.23 1.44
N GLY A 62 -13.28 1.93 1.16
CA GLY A 62 -12.34 2.92 0.65
C GLY A 62 -11.16 2.27 -0.04
N ILE A 63 -10.49 3.06 -0.87
CA ILE A 63 -9.30 2.63 -1.60
C ILE A 63 -8.07 3.13 -0.87
N LEU A 64 -7.24 2.18 -0.42
CA LEU A 64 -5.97 2.50 0.22
C LEU A 64 -4.89 2.70 -0.83
N THR A 65 -4.00 3.65 -0.57
CA THR A 65 -2.74 3.81 -1.30
C THR A 65 -1.63 3.40 -0.36
N ILE A 66 -0.89 2.37 -0.73
CA ILE A 66 0.21 1.84 0.08
C ILE A 66 1.53 2.09 -0.66
N ARG A 67 2.51 2.67 0.03
CA ARG A 67 3.87 2.78 -0.49
C ARG A 67 4.67 1.65 0.13
N PHE A 68 5.40 0.91 -0.71
CA PHE A 68 6.15 -0.24 -0.23
C PHE A 68 7.37 -0.53 -1.11
N THR A 69 8.22 -1.39 -0.61
CA THR A 69 9.33 -1.94 -1.37
C THR A 69 9.44 -3.44 -1.08
N TYR A 70 10.23 -4.15 -1.87
CA TYR A 70 10.57 -5.54 -1.58
C TYR A 70 11.94 -5.56 -0.91
N ARG A 71 12.05 -6.30 0.18
CA ARG A 71 13.32 -6.45 0.89
C ARG A 71 13.44 -7.89 1.35
N SER A 72 14.45 -8.58 0.82
CA SER A 72 14.70 -9.99 1.13
C SER A 72 13.47 -10.87 0.90
N GLY A 73 12.75 -10.63 -0.20
CA GLY A 73 11.56 -11.38 -0.57
C GLY A 73 10.31 -11.04 0.24
N ARG A 74 10.38 -10.01 1.07
CA ARG A 74 9.25 -9.55 1.89
C ARG A 74 8.78 -8.19 1.43
N ILE A 75 7.49 -7.93 1.63
CA ILE A 75 6.91 -6.61 1.37
C ILE A 75 7.15 -5.74 2.59
N ARG A 76 7.93 -4.67 2.40
CA ARG A 76 8.17 -3.70 3.45
C ARG A 76 7.29 -2.49 3.22
N ILE A 77 6.32 -2.29 4.12
CA ILE A 77 5.39 -1.17 4.04
C ILE A 77 6.08 0.09 4.56
N ILE A 78 5.95 1.17 3.80
CA ILE A 78 6.61 2.44 4.09
C ILE A 78 5.59 3.52 4.47
N GLY A 79 4.42 3.49 3.86
CA GLY A 79 3.37 4.46 4.13
C GLY A 79 2.03 3.98 3.63
N ALA A 80 0.95 4.53 4.18
CA ALA A 80 -0.41 4.14 3.81
C ALA A 80 -1.38 5.30 4.08
N GLY A 81 -2.38 5.42 3.24
CA GLY A 81 -3.41 6.43 3.43
C GLY A 81 -4.50 6.32 2.39
N TYR A 82 -5.45 7.24 2.49
CA TYR A 82 -6.56 7.36 1.55
C TYR A 82 -6.37 8.66 0.76
N TRP A 83 -5.89 8.54 -0.48
CA TRP A 83 -5.67 9.72 -1.32
C TRP A 83 -6.54 9.65 -2.56
N ARG A 84 -7.06 10.80 -2.95
CA ARG A 84 -7.93 10.93 -4.13
C ARG A 84 -7.26 10.41 -5.40
N LYS A 85 -5.98 10.72 -5.57
CA LYS A 85 -5.22 10.29 -6.76
C LYS A 85 -5.16 8.77 -6.85
N GLY A 86 -4.89 8.10 -5.73
CA GLY A 86 -4.84 6.63 -5.69
C GLY A 86 -6.18 6.00 -6.00
N LYS A 87 -7.25 6.55 -5.44
CA LYS A 87 -8.61 6.10 -5.73
C LYS A 87 -8.91 6.20 -7.23
N LYS A 88 -8.53 7.32 -7.85
CA LYS A 88 -8.76 7.55 -9.28
C LYS A 88 -8.00 6.54 -10.13
N ILE A 89 -6.76 6.26 -9.80
CA ILE A 89 -5.94 5.27 -10.51
C ILE A 89 -6.59 3.90 -10.43
N TYR A 90 -7.02 3.50 -9.24
CA TYR A 90 -7.67 2.22 -9.01
C TYR A 90 -8.95 2.10 -9.84
N GLU A 91 -9.79 3.12 -9.80
CA GLU A 91 -11.06 3.13 -10.53
C GLU A 91 -10.85 3.08 -12.03
N GLN A 92 -9.92 3.86 -12.55
CA GLN A 92 -9.62 3.87 -13.98
C GLN A 92 -9.09 2.52 -14.46
N ALA A 93 -8.18 1.92 -13.71
CA ALA A 93 -7.61 0.62 -14.08
C ALA A 93 -8.66 -0.49 -14.08
N ASN A 94 -9.67 -0.38 -13.25
CA ASN A 94 -10.73 -1.38 -13.13
C ASN A 94 -12.03 -0.99 -13.83
N SER A 95 -12.03 0.09 -14.57
CA SER A 95 -13.19 0.59 -15.30
C SER A 95 -14.43 0.80 -14.42
N ILE A 96 -14.18 1.36 -13.27
CA ILE A 96 -15.24 1.63 -12.29
C ILE A 96 -15.71 3.08 -12.41
#